data_49468d83a52ee63a72f2d44c29ff25c2
#
_entry.id   49468d83a52ee63a72f2d44c29ff25c2
#
_cell.length_a   1.000
_cell.length_b   1.000
_cell.length_c   1.000
_cell.angle_alpha   90.00
_cell.angle_beta   90.00
_cell.angle_gamma   90.00
#
_symmetry.space_group_name_H-M   'P 1'
#
loop_
_entity.id
_entity.type
_entity.pdbx_description
1 polymer ?
#
loop_
_entity_poly.entity_id
_entity_poly.type
_entity_poly.pdbx_seq_one_letter_code
_entity_poly.pdbx_strand_id
1 'polypeptide(L)'
;MKKHLIVNGCSFTEILSAHKSWSEWLVDKLPGYSLSSSALGSQGNGLISRGIIYEVSTKLKNGVDPKDILVGVQWSGSDRMDFLLDDNQLQQAKLDRSKGMWDSNPDTNWDGWMENPTGFIPSQPKKWVISNLGWKLAKDFYMKWHSPQFGSVMTLEHILRTQWFLERNNINYFLFASYSSLKYY
;
A
#
# COMPACT_ATOMS: atom_id res chain seq x y z
N MET A 1 13.34 -1.07 -25.79
CA MET A 1 13.44 -0.49 -24.43
C MET A 1 12.69 -1.39 -23.46
N LYS A 2 13.10 -1.48 -22.20
CA LYS A 2 12.46 -2.33 -21.19
C LYS A 2 11.24 -1.60 -20.64
N LYS A 3 10.04 -2.17 -20.78
CA LYS A 3 8.81 -1.62 -20.22
C LYS A 3 8.65 -2.01 -18.76
N HIS A 4 7.88 -1.24 -17.99
CA HIS A 4 7.70 -1.40 -16.56
C HIS A 4 6.23 -1.54 -16.20
N LEU A 5 5.87 -2.66 -15.56
CA LEU A 5 4.59 -2.83 -14.87
C LEU A 5 4.84 -2.52 -13.39
N ILE A 6 4.26 -1.44 -12.91
CA ILE A 6 4.34 -1.01 -11.51
C ILE A 6 3.00 -1.32 -10.86
N VAL A 7 2.99 -2.09 -9.79
CA VAL A 7 1.76 -2.45 -9.09
C VAL A 7 1.85 -2.16 -7.60
N ASN A 8 0.69 -1.86 -7.02
CA ASN A 8 0.53 -1.78 -5.58
C ASN A 8 -0.88 -2.22 -5.17
N GLY A 9 -1.02 -2.62 -3.92
CA GLY A 9 -2.27 -3.13 -3.37
C GLY A 9 -2.08 -3.73 -1.99
N CYS A 10 -2.99 -4.60 -1.61
CA CYS A 10 -2.92 -5.35 -0.35
C CYS A 10 -2.42 -6.80 -0.57
N SER A 11 -2.73 -7.71 0.35
CA SER A 11 -2.34 -9.13 0.29
C SER A 11 -2.70 -9.85 -1.01
N PHE A 12 -3.71 -9.38 -1.74
CA PHE A 12 -4.08 -9.95 -3.03
C PHE A 12 -3.16 -9.53 -4.19
N THR A 13 -2.34 -8.48 -3.98
CA THR A 13 -1.33 -8.01 -4.94
C THR A 13 0.08 -8.37 -4.50
N GLU A 14 0.26 -8.66 -3.21
CA GLU A 14 1.55 -9.00 -2.63
C GLU A 14 2.15 -10.24 -3.30
N ILE A 15 3.45 -10.16 -3.61
CA ILE A 15 4.18 -11.27 -4.21
C ILE A 15 4.68 -12.17 -3.08
N LEU A 16 4.11 -13.35 -2.96
CA LEU A 16 4.45 -14.35 -1.96
C LEU A 16 5.02 -15.62 -2.64
N SER A 17 5.95 -16.27 -1.98
CA SER A 17 6.57 -17.50 -2.52
C SER A 17 5.59 -18.67 -2.72
N ALA A 18 4.46 -18.66 -2.01
CA ALA A 18 3.50 -19.76 -2.03
C ALA A 18 2.48 -19.68 -3.17
N HIS A 19 2.17 -18.47 -3.66
CA HIS A 19 1.12 -18.27 -4.66
C HIS A 19 1.49 -17.14 -5.62
N LYS A 20 1.24 -17.37 -6.90
CA LYS A 20 1.42 -16.35 -7.92
C LYS A 20 0.32 -15.31 -7.83
N SER A 21 0.71 -14.04 -7.62
CA SER A 21 -0.22 -12.91 -7.59
C SER A 21 -0.81 -12.61 -8.97
N TRP A 22 -1.90 -11.86 -9.03
CA TRP A 22 -2.49 -11.42 -10.30
C TRP A 22 -1.48 -10.62 -11.16
N SER A 23 -0.60 -9.86 -10.51
CA SER A 23 0.40 -9.03 -11.19
C SER A 23 1.50 -9.88 -11.86
N GLU A 24 1.85 -11.00 -11.25
CA GLU A 24 2.79 -11.97 -11.84
C GLU A 24 2.14 -12.71 -13.01
N TRP A 25 0.86 -13.06 -12.92
CA TRP A 25 0.11 -13.61 -14.05
C TRP A 25 -0.01 -12.61 -15.20
N LEU A 26 -0.22 -11.34 -14.87
CA LEU A 26 -0.33 -10.28 -15.88
C LEU A 26 1.00 -10.04 -16.60
N VAL A 27 2.10 -9.92 -15.87
CA VAL A 27 3.41 -9.66 -16.49
C VAL A 27 3.85 -10.79 -17.42
N ASP A 28 3.49 -12.03 -17.14
CA ASP A 28 3.75 -13.15 -18.04
C ASP A 28 3.02 -13.02 -19.40
N LYS A 29 1.94 -12.27 -19.44
CA LYS A 29 1.16 -12.00 -20.66
C LYS A 29 1.58 -10.70 -21.36
N LEU A 30 2.49 -9.96 -20.77
CA LEU A 30 2.98 -8.68 -21.30
C LEU A 30 4.45 -8.80 -21.71
N PRO A 31 4.72 -9.22 -22.94
CA PRO A 31 6.11 -9.38 -23.41
C PRO A 31 6.88 -8.07 -23.34
N GLY A 32 8.08 -8.11 -22.78
CA GLY A 32 8.96 -6.95 -22.64
C GLY A 32 8.71 -6.10 -21.37
N TYR A 33 7.72 -6.44 -20.56
CA TYR A 33 7.52 -5.79 -19.26
C TYR A 33 8.32 -6.46 -18.14
N SER A 34 8.81 -5.63 -17.21
CA SER A 34 9.34 -6.07 -15.92
C SER A 34 8.41 -5.61 -14.81
N LEU A 35 8.13 -6.49 -13.86
CA LEU A 35 7.27 -6.21 -12.71
C LEU A 35 8.05 -5.51 -11.59
N SER A 36 7.47 -4.44 -11.02
CA SER A 36 7.82 -3.85 -9.74
C SER A 36 6.58 -3.84 -8.86
N SER A 37 6.65 -4.42 -7.68
CA SER A 37 5.54 -4.44 -6.72
C SER A 37 5.99 -3.87 -5.38
N SER A 38 5.17 -2.99 -4.83
CA SER A 38 5.29 -2.47 -3.46
C SER A 38 4.07 -2.83 -2.61
N ALA A 39 3.32 -3.84 -3.05
CA ALA A 39 2.16 -4.33 -2.33
C ALA A 39 2.54 -5.07 -1.04
N LEU A 40 1.77 -4.83 0.00
CA LEU A 40 1.89 -5.49 1.30
C LEU A 40 0.52 -5.92 1.82
N GLY A 41 0.46 -7.07 2.42
CA GLY A 41 -0.74 -7.52 3.12
C GLY A 41 -1.25 -6.47 4.10
N SER A 42 -2.56 -6.32 4.18
CA SER A 42 -3.26 -5.38 5.07
C SER A 42 -2.97 -3.89 4.86
N GLN A 43 -2.20 -3.51 3.84
CA GLN A 43 -1.88 -2.12 3.51
C GLN A 43 -3.16 -1.30 3.27
N GLY A 44 -3.17 -0.06 3.77
CA GLY A 44 -4.25 0.89 3.56
C GLY A 44 -4.08 1.69 2.26
N ASN A 45 -5.16 2.34 1.83
CA ASN A 45 -5.21 3.06 0.55
C ASN A 45 -4.27 4.28 0.51
N GLY A 46 -3.99 4.86 1.67
CA GLY A 46 -3.02 5.96 1.80
C GLY A 46 -1.61 5.54 1.42
N LEU A 47 -1.17 4.39 1.90
CA LEU A 47 0.16 3.86 1.62
C LEU A 47 0.23 3.32 0.19
N ILE A 48 -0.82 2.66 -0.29
CA ILE A 48 -0.94 2.22 -1.70
C ILE A 48 -0.72 3.40 -2.64
N SER A 49 -1.45 4.50 -2.45
CA SER A 49 -1.33 5.71 -3.26
C SER A 49 0.08 6.30 -3.23
N ARG A 50 0.67 6.45 -2.04
CA ARG A 50 2.04 6.99 -1.89
C ARG A 50 3.07 6.12 -2.59
N GLY A 51 2.91 4.80 -2.51
CA GLY A 51 3.82 3.86 -3.15
C GLY A 51 3.84 3.98 -4.66
N ILE A 52 2.68 4.06 -5.26
CA ILE A 52 2.59 4.27 -6.71
C ILE A 52 3.24 5.59 -7.11
N ILE A 53 2.92 6.68 -6.40
CA ILE A 53 3.51 8.00 -6.70
C ILE A 53 5.03 7.95 -6.58
N TYR A 54 5.56 7.31 -5.53
CA TYR A 54 6.99 7.20 -5.32
C TYR A 54 7.68 6.37 -6.41
N GLU A 55 7.17 5.18 -6.72
CA GLU A 55 7.75 4.27 -7.70
C GLU A 55 7.76 4.90 -9.10
N VAL A 56 6.63 5.47 -9.52
CA VAL A 56 6.53 6.16 -10.81
C VAL A 56 7.47 7.37 -10.86
N SER A 57 7.47 8.20 -9.82
CA SER A 57 8.38 9.37 -9.75
C SER A 57 9.84 8.97 -9.85
N THR A 58 10.22 7.87 -9.22
CA THR A 58 11.58 7.32 -9.26
C THR A 58 11.94 6.86 -10.68
N LYS A 59 11.02 6.18 -11.38
CA LYS A 59 11.25 5.77 -12.77
C LYS A 59 11.41 6.98 -13.71
N LEU A 60 10.50 7.96 -13.58
CA LEU A 60 10.56 9.19 -14.38
C LEU A 60 11.86 9.98 -14.13
N LYS A 61 12.26 10.12 -12.87
CA LYS A 61 13.52 10.76 -12.48
C LYS A 61 14.75 10.05 -13.05
N ASN A 62 14.66 8.74 -13.22
CA ASN A 62 15.72 7.94 -13.84
C ASN A 62 15.64 7.89 -15.38
N GLY A 63 14.81 8.75 -15.99
CA GLY A 63 14.73 8.92 -17.45
C GLY A 63 13.90 7.86 -18.18
N VAL A 64 13.04 7.10 -17.48
CA VAL A 64 12.11 6.17 -18.13
C VAL A 64 11.01 6.97 -18.83
N ASP A 65 10.76 6.68 -20.12
CA ASP A 65 9.66 7.30 -20.86
C ASP A 65 8.31 6.92 -20.21
N PRO A 66 7.40 7.87 -19.95
CA PRO A 66 6.06 7.59 -19.46
C PRO A 66 5.32 6.48 -20.23
N LYS A 67 5.52 6.41 -21.55
CA LYS A 67 4.90 5.39 -22.43
C LYS A 67 5.37 3.96 -22.14
N ASP A 68 6.51 3.80 -21.50
CA ASP A 68 7.08 2.52 -21.12
C ASP A 68 6.65 2.10 -19.70
N ILE A 69 5.80 2.89 -19.05
CA ILE A 69 5.25 2.61 -17.72
C ILE A 69 3.77 2.27 -17.83
N LEU A 70 3.38 1.13 -17.25
CA LEU A 70 2.00 0.73 -17.00
C LEU A 70 1.81 0.57 -15.48
N VAL A 71 0.78 1.19 -14.94
CA VAL A 71 0.47 1.11 -13.52
C VAL A 71 -0.79 0.32 -13.26
N GLY A 72 -0.74 -0.65 -12.34
CA GLY A 72 -1.90 -1.39 -11.86
C GLY A 72 -2.10 -1.19 -10.36
N VAL A 73 -3.26 -0.71 -9.93
CA VAL A 73 -3.56 -0.48 -8.51
C VAL A 73 -4.78 -1.27 -8.08
N GLN A 74 -4.60 -2.10 -7.08
CA GLN A 74 -5.69 -2.76 -6.37
C GLN A 74 -5.97 -2.02 -5.06
N TRP A 75 -7.09 -1.33 -4.98
CA TRP A 75 -7.50 -0.65 -3.77
C TRP A 75 -7.96 -1.64 -2.69
N SER A 76 -7.58 -1.35 -1.47
CA SER A 76 -7.92 -2.10 -0.26
C SER A 76 -9.25 -1.63 0.34
N GLY A 77 -9.68 -2.25 1.42
CA GLY A 77 -10.86 -1.80 2.17
C GLY A 77 -10.70 -0.37 2.70
N SER A 78 -11.81 0.38 2.71
CA SER A 78 -11.83 1.77 3.20
C SER A 78 -11.63 1.89 4.72
N ASP A 79 -11.72 0.78 5.42
CA ASP A 79 -11.47 0.64 6.85
C ASP A 79 -9.98 0.53 7.22
N ARG A 80 -9.10 0.39 6.22
CA ARG A 80 -7.67 0.23 6.46
C ARG A 80 -6.94 1.57 6.44
N MET A 81 -6.22 1.83 7.52
CA MET A 81 -5.42 3.04 7.68
C MET A 81 -3.95 2.68 7.90
N ASP A 82 -3.07 3.57 7.47
CA ASP A 82 -1.64 3.47 7.69
C ASP A 82 -1.18 4.66 8.53
N PHE A 83 -0.42 4.42 9.57
CA PHE A 83 0.10 5.46 10.46
C PHE A 83 1.59 5.67 10.23
N LEU A 84 1.97 6.92 10.04
CA LEU A 84 3.37 7.31 10.10
C LEU A 84 3.72 7.66 11.55
N LEU A 85 4.66 6.92 12.12
CA LEU A 85 5.06 7.06 13.51
C LEU A 85 6.37 7.83 13.63
N ASP A 86 6.53 8.59 14.70
CA ASP A 86 7.83 9.06 15.15
C ASP A 86 8.61 7.95 15.89
N ASP A 87 9.87 8.23 16.25
CA ASP A 87 10.73 7.23 16.86
C ASP A 87 10.21 6.76 18.23
N ASN A 88 9.61 7.64 19.03
CA ASN A 88 9.06 7.31 20.33
C ASN A 88 7.81 6.45 20.18
N GLN A 89 6.91 6.82 19.27
CA GLN A 89 5.71 6.07 18.96
C GLN A 89 6.05 4.66 18.41
N LEU A 90 7.08 4.56 17.57
CA LEU A 90 7.55 3.27 17.06
C LEU A 90 8.12 2.39 18.16
N GLN A 91 8.92 2.97 19.09
CA GLN A 91 9.42 2.23 20.25
C GLN A 91 8.27 1.76 21.15
N GLN A 92 7.27 2.61 21.39
CA GLN A 92 6.10 2.23 22.17
C GLN A 92 5.31 1.12 21.48
N ALA A 93 5.11 1.20 20.16
CA ALA A 93 4.44 0.15 19.41
C ALA A 93 5.17 -1.20 19.52
N LYS A 94 6.51 -1.20 19.46
CA LYS A 94 7.33 -2.40 19.67
C LYS A 94 7.19 -2.97 21.09
N LEU A 95 7.15 -2.10 22.11
CA LEU A 95 6.94 -2.49 23.49
C LEU A 95 5.55 -3.08 23.72
N ASP A 96 4.51 -2.45 23.18
CA ASP A 96 3.13 -2.92 23.29
C ASP A 96 2.99 -4.32 22.67
N ARG A 97 3.64 -4.53 21.55
CA ARG A 97 3.71 -5.84 20.90
C ARG A 97 4.40 -6.89 21.76
N SER A 98 5.56 -6.59 22.31
CA SER A 98 6.32 -7.53 23.17
C SER A 98 5.55 -7.96 24.43
N LYS A 99 4.57 -7.16 24.85
CA LYS A 99 3.69 -7.43 25.99
C LYS A 99 2.39 -8.16 25.61
N GLY A 100 2.25 -8.58 24.35
CA GLY A 100 1.02 -9.23 23.87
C GLY A 100 -0.21 -8.32 23.84
N MET A 101 0.00 -7.00 23.83
CA MET A 101 -1.08 -6.00 23.75
C MET A 101 -1.66 -5.84 22.34
N TRP A 102 -1.23 -6.68 21.44
CA TRP A 102 -1.78 -6.82 20.10
C TRP A 102 -2.64 -8.07 20.08
N ASP A 103 -3.84 -7.99 19.52
CA ASP A 103 -4.62 -9.18 19.19
C ASP A 103 -3.88 -9.93 18.07
N SER A 104 -2.84 -10.64 18.47
CA SER A 104 -1.93 -11.30 17.55
C SER A 104 -2.51 -12.65 17.13
N ASN A 105 -2.76 -12.80 15.86
CA ASN A 105 -2.60 -14.12 15.27
C ASN A 105 -1.09 -14.44 15.36
N PRO A 106 -0.66 -15.47 16.12
CA PRO A 106 0.75 -15.78 16.31
C PRO A 106 1.48 -16.17 15.01
N ASP A 107 0.72 -16.48 13.96
CA ASP A 107 1.26 -16.92 12.66
C ASP A 107 1.70 -15.77 11.74
N THR A 108 1.50 -14.53 12.14
CA THR A 108 1.92 -13.38 11.34
C THR A 108 3.28 -12.87 11.77
N ASN A 109 4.28 -13.05 10.92
CA ASN A 109 5.62 -12.51 11.12
C ASN A 109 5.65 -11.00 10.86
N TRP A 110 5.22 -10.22 11.86
CA TRP A 110 5.08 -8.78 11.81
C TRP A 110 6.40 -8.00 11.85
N ASP A 111 7.50 -8.65 12.20
CA ASP A 111 8.81 -8.00 12.33
C ASP A 111 9.28 -7.44 10.98
N GLY A 112 9.05 -8.18 9.90
CA GLY A 112 9.32 -7.71 8.54
C GLY A 112 8.49 -6.50 8.12
N TRP A 113 7.30 -6.33 8.67
CA TRP A 113 6.39 -5.25 8.29
C TRP A 113 6.67 -3.95 9.00
N MET A 114 7.10 -4.00 10.25
CA MET A 114 7.56 -2.83 10.98
C MET A 114 8.95 -2.39 10.56
N GLU A 115 9.78 -3.32 10.07
CA GLU A 115 11.17 -3.08 9.71
C GLU A 115 11.40 -2.82 8.23
N ASN A 116 10.48 -3.26 7.36
CA ASN A 116 10.59 -3.06 5.93
C ASN A 116 9.30 -2.52 5.31
N PRO A 117 8.90 -1.32 5.63
CA PRO A 117 7.88 -0.63 4.84
C PRO A 117 8.55 -0.14 3.56
N THR A 118 8.72 -1.04 2.63
CA THR A 118 8.80 -0.79 1.19
C THR A 118 9.20 0.62 0.78
N GLY A 119 10.37 1.12 1.16
CA GLY A 119 11.03 2.24 0.51
C GLY A 119 10.24 3.50 0.16
N PHE A 120 9.04 3.69 0.70
CA PHE A 120 8.14 4.77 0.32
C PHE A 120 8.65 6.15 0.58
N ILE A 121 9.41 6.29 1.64
CA ILE A 121 10.12 7.49 1.96
C ILE A 121 11.54 7.01 2.27
N PRO A 122 12.49 7.15 1.35
CA PRO A 122 13.84 6.62 1.51
C PRO A 122 14.52 7.08 2.79
N SER A 123 14.16 8.27 3.28
CA SER A 123 14.68 8.84 4.52
C SER A 123 14.03 8.27 5.80
N GLN A 124 12.88 7.59 5.69
CA GLN A 124 12.12 7.11 6.85
C GLN A 124 11.37 5.78 6.61
N PRO A 125 12.01 4.76 6.06
CA PRO A 125 11.30 3.56 5.61
C PRO A 125 10.65 2.75 6.75
N LYS A 126 11.06 2.93 8.00
CA LYS A 126 10.68 2.08 9.14
C LYS A 126 9.56 2.63 10.03
N LYS A 127 8.88 3.71 9.62
CA LYS A 127 7.94 4.43 10.49
C LYS A 127 6.47 4.26 10.14
N TRP A 128 6.14 3.52 9.09
CA TRP A 128 4.77 3.23 8.74
C TRP A 128 4.29 1.96 9.45
N VAL A 129 3.11 2.03 10.04
CA VAL A 129 2.44 0.90 10.68
C VAL A 129 1.06 0.72 10.08
N ILE A 130 0.74 -0.52 9.75
CA ILE A 130 -0.54 -0.91 9.20
C ILE A 130 -1.51 -1.16 10.36
N SER A 131 -2.68 -0.54 10.29
CA SER A 131 -3.53 -0.33 11.46
C SER A 131 -4.49 -1.44 11.84
N ASN A 132 -4.71 -2.42 10.99
CA ASN A 132 -5.68 -3.48 11.29
C ASN A 132 -5.12 -4.59 12.23
N LEU A 133 -4.08 -4.30 12.98
CA LEU A 133 -3.25 -5.28 13.66
C LEU A 133 -3.39 -5.30 15.18
N GLY A 134 -4.53 -4.92 15.71
CA GLY A 134 -4.77 -5.00 17.15
C GLY A 134 -3.91 -4.07 18.01
N TRP A 135 -3.17 -3.15 17.40
CA TRP A 135 -2.38 -2.18 18.14
C TRP A 135 -3.28 -1.17 18.87
N LYS A 136 -2.97 -0.91 20.14
CA LYS A 136 -3.81 -0.07 21.01
C LYS A 136 -4.10 1.32 20.42
N LEU A 137 -3.12 1.97 19.81
CA LEU A 137 -3.33 3.27 19.17
C LEU A 137 -4.29 3.17 17.98
N ALA A 138 -4.16 2.15 17.15
CA ALA A 138 -5.09 1.88 16.06
C ALA A 138 -6.49 1.56 16.59
N LYS A 139 -6.59 0.76 17.64
CA LYS A 139 -7.88 0.47 18.31
C LYS A 139 -8.54 1.75 18.81
N ASP A 140 -7.80 2.61 19.49
CA ASP A 140 -8.31 3.89 19.99
C ASP A 140 -8.77 4.80 18.84
N PHE A 141 -8.04 4.83 17.72
CA PHE A 141 -8.43 5.55 16.52
C PHE A 141 -9.75 5.03 15.94
N TYR A 142 -9.87 3.72 15.74
CA TYR A 142 -11.08 3.12 15.21
C TYR A 142 -12.29 3.30 16.13
N MET A 143 -12.10 3.19 17.43
CA MET A 143 -13.19 3.32 18.39
C MET A 143 -13.68 4.76 18.58
N LYS A 144 -12.82 5.75 18.36
CA LYS A 144 -13.12 7.16 18.72
C LYS A 144 -13.28 8.08 17.52
N TRP A 145 -12.58 7.81 16.41
CA TRP A 145 -12.42 8.77 15.32
C TRP A 145 -12.82 8.23 13.95
N HIS A 146 -12.75 6.94 13.76
CA HIS A 146 -13.07 6.33 12.47
C HIS A 146 -14.58 6.13 12.31
N SER A 147 -15.08 6.45 11.11
CA SER A 147 -16.40 6.02 10.66
C SER A 147 -16.29 5.43 9.26
N PRO A 148 -17.26 4.62 8.81
CA PRO A 148 -17.28 4.12 7.42
C PRO A 148 -17.23 5.26 6.41
N GLN A 149 -17.94 6.37 6.66
CA GLN A 149 -17.94 7.55 5.83
C GLN A 149 -16.56 8.21 5.75
N PHE A 150 -15.90 8.38 6.91
CA PHE A 150 -14.53 8.89 6.96
C PHE A 150 -13.58 8.02 6.13
N GLY A 151 -13.61 6.71 6.32
CA GLY A 151 -12.77 5.76 5.58
C GLY A 151 -13.01 5.84 4.06
N SER A 152 -14.27 5.97 3.66
CA SER A 152 -14.64 6.09 2.26
C SER A 152 -14.17 7.41 1.64
N VAL A 153 -14.37 8.54 2.31
CA VAL A 153 -13.87 9.85 1.85
C VAL A 153 -12.36 9.83 1.68
N MET A 154 -11.62 9.34 2.67
CA MET A 154 -10.17 9.21 2.60
C MET A 154 -9.74 8.31 1.44
N THR A 155 -10.44 7.20 1.21
CA THR A 155 -10.18 6.31 0.09
C THR A 155 -10.36 7.01 -1.25
N LEU A 156 -11.45 7.75 -1.44
CA LEU A 156 -11.70 8.52 -2.66
C LEU A 156 -10.63 9.57 -2.91
N GLU A 157 -10.20 10.29 -1.88
CA GLU A 157 -9.10 11.25 -1.99
C GLU A 157 -7.79 10.59 -2.42
N HIS A 158 -7.49 9.39 -1.91
CA HIS A 158 -6.31 8.64 -2.33
C HIS A 158 -6.40 8.16 -3.78
N ILE A 159 -7.57 7.72 -4.22
CA ILE A 159 -7.85 7.35 -5.61
C ILE A 159 -7.63 8.55 -6.52
N LEU A 160 -8.32 9.66 -6.26
CA LEU A 160 -8.23 10.90 -7.05
C LEU A 160 -6.80 11.42 -7.13
N ARG A 161 -6.09 11.50 -6.00
CA ARG A 161 -4.69 11.92 -5.98
C ARG A 161 -3.82 11.06 -6.88
N THR A 162 -4.02 9.74 -6.85
CA THR A 162 -3.26 8.81 -7.67
C THR A 162 -3.59 8.99 -9.15
N GLN A 163 -4.87 9.09 -9.50
CA GLN A 163 -5.31 9.32 -10.87
C GLN A 163 -4.73 10.62 -11.43
N TRP A 164 -4.91 11.74 -10.74
CA TRP A 164 -4.38 13.04 -11.19
C TRP A 164 -2.87 13.02 -11.37
N PHE A 165 -2.14 12.35 -10.49
CA PHE A 165 -0.70 12.20 -10.63
C PHE A 165 -0.35 11.41 -11.89
N LEU A 166 -1.01 10.29 -12.15
CA LEU A 166 -0.75 9.43 -13.31
C LEU A 166 -1.14 10.14 -14.61
N GLU A 167 -2.30 10.77 -14.68
CA GLU A 167 -2.78 11.54 -15.82
C GLU A 167 -1.85 12.71 -16.17
N ARG A 168 -1.45 13.48 -15.14
CA ARG A 168 -0.53 14.61 -15.32
C ARG A 168 0.83 14.19 -15.89
N ASN A 169 1.26 12.98 -15.62
CA ASN A 169 2.52 12.43 -16.12
C ASN A 169 2.36 11.55 -17.37
N ASN A 170 1.16 11.52 -17.98
CA ASN A 170 0.84 10.70 -19.17
C ASN A 170 1.16 9.21 -18.98
N ILE A 171 0.91 8.67 -17.79
CA ILE A 171 1.13 7.26 -17.47
C ILE A 171 -0.14 6.46 -17.76
N ASN A 172 0.01 5.34 -18.47
CA ASN A 172 -1.08 4.38 -18.64
C ASN A 172 -1.35 3.63 -17.35
N TYR A 173 -2.62 3.49 -16.97
CA TYR A 173 -2.98 2.83 -15.73
C TYR A 173 -4.33 2.12 -15.78
N PHE A 174 -4.54 1.22 -14.83
CA PHE A 174 -5.82 0.65 -14.50
C PHE A 174 -5.96 0.53 -12.97
N LEU A 175 -7.18 0.79 -12.48
CA LEU A 175 -7.50 0.80 -11.06
C LEU A 175 -8.69 -0.13 -10.83
N PHE A 176 -8.64 -0.92 -9.77
CA PHE A 176 -9.75 -1.77 -9.34
C PHE A 176 -9.75 -1.97 -7.83
N ALA A 177 -10.86 -2.44 -7.29
CA ALA A 177 -10.99 -2.76 -5.88
C ALA A 177 -11.30 -4.25 -5.71
N SER A 178 -10.71 -4.89 -4.72
CA SER A 178 -11.01 -6.28 -4.35
C SER A 178 -12.36 -6.42 -3.63
N TYR A 179 -12.87 -5.32 -3.09
CA TYR A 179 -14.16 -5.25 -2.39
C TYR A 179 -14.99 -4.11 -2.96
N SER A 180 -16.32 -4.23 -2.90
CA SER A 180 -17.16 -3.07 -3.18
C SER A 180 -17.11 -2.09 -1.99
N SER A 181 -15.94 -1.50 -1.79
CA SER A 181 -15.67 -0.53 -0.72
C SER A 181 -16.49 0.76 -0.86
N LEU A 182 -17.20 0.92 -1.97
CA LEU A 182 -18.03 2.09 -2.26
C LEU A 182 -19.54 1.78 -2.18
N LYS A 183 -19.96 0.70 -1.52
CA LYS A 183 -21.39 0.33 -1.38
C LYS A 183 -22.24 1.30 -0.56
N TYR A 184 -21.63 2.31 0.04
CA TYR A 184 -22.32 3.25 0.95
C TYR A 184 -22.48 4.66 0.38
N TYR A 185 -22.38 4.80 -0.96
CA TYR A 185 -22.65 6.05 -1.67
C TYR A 185 -23.73 5.88 -2.70
#